data_52fd1a94f9f77b3c36d89666ec52f185
#
_entry.id   52fd1a94f9f77b3c36d89666ec52f185
#
_cell.length_a   1.000
_cell.length_b   1.000
_cell.length_c   1.000
_cell.angle_alpha   90.00
_cell.angle_beta   90.00
_cell.angle_gamma   90.00
#
_symmetry.space_group_name_H-M   'P 1'
#
loop_
_entity.id
_entity.type
_entity.pdbx_description
1 polymer ?
#
loop_
_entity_poly.entity_id
_entity_poly.type
_entity_poly.pdbx_seq_one_letter_code
_entity_poly.pdbx_strand_id
1 'polypeptide(L)'
;MAYRNAPFLNGDGHDGAGMFPQAAKAGSERGNSVENREKSKKPVVKLGTKSSHAAYFMPMLESFAARDDLNEVIKNRVSKACDLLDAGVPLFPNDFRKEHAVSWVLEKFGSLEEDALEKQEDVFAVAGRIVSLRSFGKVAFFHLMDQSGRIQCYASREHLDEETYKIVKKLDVGDIVGVSGHLFRTKTGELTIACRSLKLITRSMRPLPEKYHGLKDMETRYRQRYVDLIVTPRAREIFAKRSLIVREFRRFMEDHGFMEVETPIMQPLAGGATAKPFKTHHNALDLDLFLRIAPELYLKRLLVGGFEKVFELNRSFRNEGIDTRHNPEFTMCEFYWAYATFEDLMNLTEQLFAHLALAACGSTVVPYQGQEIDLTPGHWKRLSFYDSLTEIGGHSPDFYNDYNKVRSYIRERGEKAADSESLQKLQAKLFDLDVEGKLIQPHFIYHYPTEISPLSRRNDQRPEITDRFELFITGRELSNAFSELNDPVD
;
A
#
# COMPACT_ATOMS: atom_id res chain seq x y z
N MET A 1 -20.60 6.48 4.21
CA MET A 1 -21.02 7.54 5.13
C MET A 1 -19.93 8.60 5.09
N ALA A 2 -20.26 9.77 4.54
CA ALA A 2 -19.32 10.88 4.43
C ALA A 2 -19.40 11.69 5.73
N TYR A 3 -18.32 11.69 6.51
CA TYR A 3 -18.17 12.62 7.62
C TYR A 3 -17.84 13.99 7.06
N ARG A 4 -18.76 14.95 7.20
CA ARG A 4 -18.49 16.37 6.99
C ARG A 4 -17.59 16.85 8.12
N ASN A 5 -16.42 17.39 7.74
CA ASN A 5 -15.51 18.08 8.66
C ASN A 5 -16.24 19.24 9.35
N ALA A 6 -16.32 19.19 10.67
CA ALA A 6 -16.65 20.36 11.48
C ALA A 6 -15.41 21.24 11.58
N PRO A 7 -15.48 22.56 11.37
CA PRO A 7 -14.35 23.45 11.57
C PRO A 7 -14.08 23.59 13.07
N PHE A 8 -12.83 23.35 13.50
CA PHE A 8 -12.37 23.68 14.84
C PHE A 8 -12.38 25.19 15.01
N LEU A 9 -13.17 25.63 15.98
CA LEU A 9 -13.41 27.02 16.34
C LEU A 9 -12.15 27.68 16.89
N ASN A 10 -11.74 28.77 16.26
CA ASN A 10 -10.89 29.78 16.90
C ASN A 10 -11.71 30.47 18.00
N GLY A 11 -11.21 30.41 19.23
CA GLY A 11 -11.78 31.19 20.32
C GLY A 11 -11.39 32.66 20.19
N ASP A 12 -12.33 33.48 19.79
CA ASP A 12 -12.41 34.88 20.18
C ASP A 12 -13.89 35.23 20.38
N GLY A 13 -14.20 35.61 21.62
CA GLY A 13 -15.56 35.94 22.03
C GLY A 13 -16.03 37.23 21.42
N HIS A 14 -17.23 37.18 20.83
CA HIS A 14 -18.18 38.27 20.85
C HIS A 14 -19.60 37.72 20.71
N ASP A 15 -20.45 38.12 21.66
CA ASP A 15 -21.89 37.87 21.70
C ASP A 15 -22.59 38.41 20.49
N GLY A 16 -23.48 37.62 19.90
CA GLY A 16 -24.37 38.05 18.83
C GLY A 16 -25.47 37.03 18.54
N ALA A 17 -26.59 37.17 19.19
CA ALA A 17 -27.82 36.42 18.94
C ALA A 17 -28.33 36.64 17.51
N GLY A 18 -28.79 35.58 16.84
CA GLY A 18 -29.65 35.82 15.68
C GLY A 18 -29.78 34.70 14.66
N MET A 19 -30.91 34.02 14.74
CA MET A 19 -31.70 33.47 13.63
C MET A 19 -31.18 32.32 12.77
N PHE A 20 -31.67 31.14 13.10
CA PHE A 20 -31.87 30.07 12.11
C PHE A 20 -33.14 30.30 11.30
N PRO A 21 -33.13 30.15 9.98
CA PRO A 21 -34.38 30.10 9.22
C PRO A 21 -34.99 28.70 9.27
N GLN A 22 -36.25 28.66 9.63
CA GLN A 22 -37.10 27.47 9.66
C GLN A 22 -37.31 26.90 8.25
N ALA A 23 -37.27 25.58 8.13
CA ALA A 23 -37.65 24.84 6.93
C ALA A 23 -39.17 24.98 6.70
N ALA A 24 -39.54 25.52 5.55
CA ALA A 24 -40.92 25.58 5.10
C ALA A 24 -41.43 24.19 4.71
N LYS A 25 -42.50 23.75 5.33
CA LYS A 25 -43.33 22.61 4.92
C LYS A 25 -44.11 23.02 3.65
N ALA A 26 -43.88 22.30 2.53
CA ALA A 26 -44.78 22.35 1.38
C ALA A 26 -45.79 21.20 1.49
N GLY A 27 -47.04 21.58 1.54
CA GLY A 27 -48.17 20.68 1.66
C GLY A 27 -48.50 19.96 0.34
N SER A 28 -49.08 18.82 0.52
CA SER A 28 -49.65 17.96 -0.50
C SER A 28 -50.97 18.52 -1.02
N GLU A 29 -51.07 18.77 -2.32
CA GLU A 29 -52.37 18.81 -3.01
C GLU A 29 -52.36 17.80 -4.17
N ARG A 30 -53.31 16.86 -4.08
CA ARG A 30 -53.65 15.91 -5.13
C ARG A 30 -54.53 16.59 -6.17
N GLY A 31 -54.10 16.57 -7.40
CA GLY A 31 -54.93 16.93 -8.56
C GLY A 31 -54.84 15.82 -9.62
N ASN A 32 -55.90 15.00 -9.69
CA ASN A 32 -56.15 14.08 -10.80
C ASN A 32 -56.45 14.85 -12.08
N SER A 33 -55.63 14.66 -13.12
CA SER A 33 -56.10 14.86 -14.50
C SER A 33 -55.50 13.76 -15.36
N VAL A 34 -56.43 12.87 -15.80
CA VAL A 34 -56.19 11.83 -16.79
C VAL A 34 -56.16 12.51 -18.16
N GLU A 35 -55.00 12.68 -18.75
CA GLU A 35 -54.86 13.01 -20.17
C GLU A 35 -54.28 11.82 -20.94
N ASN A 36 -55.13 11.33 -21.85
CA ASN A 36 -54.79 10.36 -22.90
C ASN A 36 -53.63 10.87 -23.74
N ARG A 37 -52.45 10.22 -23.62
CA ARG A 37 -51.40 10.32 -24.61
C ARG A 37 -51.40 9.05 -25.47
N GLU A 38 -51.82 9.22 -26.71
CA GLU A 38 -51.69 8.30 -27.81
C GLU A 38 -50.26 7.74 -27.85
N LYS A 39 -50.15 6.40 -27.82
CA LYS A 39 -48.93 5.68 -28.04
C LYS A 39 -48.51 5.85 -29.49
N SER A 40 -47.65 6.80 -29.82
CA SER A 40 -46.88 6.78 -31.05
C SER A 40 -45.96 5.56 -31.10
N LYS A 41 -46.35 4.55 -31.83
CA LYS A 41 -45.49 3.42 -32.16
C LYS A 41 -44.32 3.95 -33.00
N LYS A 42 -43.14 4.10 -32.37
CA LYS A 42 -41.89 4.24 -33.09
C LYS A 42 -41.68 2.97 -33.91
N PRO A 43 -41.25 3.05 -35.18
CA PRO A 43 -41.00 1.87 -35.99
C PRO A 43 -39.90 1.02 -35.32
N VAL A 44 -40.20 -0.25 -35.09
CA VAL A 44 -39.19 -1.25 -34.76
C VAL A 44 -38.36 -1.45 -36.01
N VAL A 45 -37.22 -0.80 -36.08
CA VAL A 45 -36.17 -1.07 -37.03
C VAL A 45 -35.70 -2.48 -36.78
N LYS A 46 -36.11 -3.45 -37.58
CA LYS A 46 -35.46 -4.75 -37.68
C LYS A 46 -34.09 -4.53 -38.28
N LEU A 47 -33.12 -4.15 -37.41
CA LEU A 47 -31.71 -4.24 -37.77
C LEU A 47 -31.34 -5.73 -37.83
N GLY A 48 -30.97 -6.19 -39.02
CA GLY A 48 -30.34 -7.48 -39.24
C GLY A 48 -29.06 -7.57 -38.43
N THR A 49 -29.06 -8.38 -37.43
CA THR A 49 -28.08 -9.32 -36.89
C THR A 49 -26.57 -8.97 -36.88
N LYS A 50 -26.13 -7.80 -36.49
CA LYS A 50 -24.89 -7.66 -35.70
C LYS A 50 -25.32 -7.25 -34.32
N SER A 51 -24.83 -7.95 -33.26
CA SER A 51 -25.16 -7.57 -31.89
C SER A 51 -24.78 -6.10 -31.70
N SER A 52 -25.56 -5.34 -30.92
CA SER A 52 -25.27 -3.92 -30.63
C SER A 52 -23.83 -3.72 -30.10
N HIS A 53 -23.26 -4.75 -29.51
CA HIS A 53 -21.89 -4.81 -28.98
C HIS A 53 -20.85 -4.85 -30.14
N ALA A 54 -21.07 -5.68 -31.17
CA ALA A 54 -20.18 -5.75 -32.32
C ALA A 54 -20.20 -4.44 -33.11
N ALA A 55 -21.39 -3.85 -33.33
CA ALA A 55 -21.52 -2.57 -34.03
C ALA A 55 -20.77 -1.42 -33.33
N TYR A 56 -20.67 -1.45 -32.01
CA TYR A 56 -19.96 -0.43 -31.25
C TYR A 56 -18.43 -0.64 -31.22
N PHE A 57 -17.96 -1.86 -30.96
CA PHE A 57 -16.54 -2.14 -30.76
C PHE A 57 -15.76 -2.36 -32.05
N MET A 58 -16.38 -2.86 -33.12
CA MET A 58 -15.68 -3.20 -34.39
C MET A 58 -14.93 -2.00 -35.00
N PRO A 59 -15.55 -0.81 -35.18
CA PRO A 59 -14.85 0.34 -35.77
C PRO A 59 -13.68 0.83 -34.88
N MET A 60 -13.81 0.68 -33.55
CA MET A 60 -12.74 1.05 -32.62
C MET A 60 -11.55 0.11 -32.73
N LEU A 61 -11.79 -1.20 -32.86
CA LEU A 61 -10.75 -2.20 -33.06
C LEU A 61 -10.05 -2.07 -34.40
N GLU A 62 -10.78 -1.80 -35.47
CA GLU A 62 -10.23 -1.54 -36.80
C GLU A 62 -9.32 -0.29 -36.77
N SER A 63 -9.79 0.80 -36.19
CA SER A 63 -8.99 2.01 -35.98
C SER A 63 -7.75 1.75 -35.16
N PHE A 64 -7.88 0.95 -34.10
CA PHE A 64 -6.74 0.57 -33.26
C PHE A 64 -5.74 -0.29 -34.04
N ALA A 65 -6.21 -1.27 -34.79
CA ALA A 65 -5.37 -2.14 -35.62
C ALA A 65 -4.59 -1.40 -36.74
N ALA A 66 -5.15 -0.29 -37.22
CA ALA A 66 -4.52 0.54 -38.29
C ALA A 66 -3.33 1.39 -37.75
N ARG A 67 -3.02 1.39 -36.49
CA ARG A 67 -1.89 2.14 -35.93
C ARG A 67 -0.56 1.49 -36.32
N ASP A 68 0.38 2.30 -36.81
CA ASP A 68 1.69 1.83 -37.29
C ASP A 68 2.62 1.40 -36.15
N ASP A 69 2.40 1.91 -34.92
CA ASP A 69 3.21 1.62 -33.73
C ASP A 69 2.91 0.25 -33.08
N LEU A 70 1.96 -0.52 -33.63
CA LEU A 70 1.59 -1.83 -33.08
C LEU A 70 2.45 -2.95 -33.65
N ASN A 71 2.96 -3.80 -32.75
CA ASN A 71 3.63 -5.02 -33.16
C ASN A 71 2.65 -6.11 -33.63
N GLU A 72 3.16 -7.09 -34.36
CA GLU A 72 2.37 -8.17 -34.97
C GLU A 72 1.57 -9.01 -33.93
N VAL A 73 2.08 -9.12 -32.69
CA VAL A 73 1.36 -9.86 -31.65
C VAL A 73 0.07 -9.13 -31.25
N ILE A 74 0.12 -7.80 -31.14
CA ILE A 74 -1.06 -6.98 -30.83
C ILE A 74 -2.05 -7.03 -32.02
N LYS A 75 -1.57 -6.88 -33.25
CA LYS A 75 -2.42 -6.98 -34.46
C LYS A 75 -3.15 -8.32 -34.53
N ASN A 76 -2.45 -9.43 -34.25
CA ASN A 76 -3.07 -10.76 -34.23
C ASN A 76 -4.15 -10.85 -33.11
N ARG A 77 -3.91 -10.28 -31.92
CA ARG A 77 -4.90 -10.26 -30.84
C ARG A 77 -6.13 -9.44 -31.19
N VAL A 78 -5.96 -8.33 -31.92
CA VAL A 78 -7.07 -7.53 -32.44
C VAL A 78 -7.85 -8.32 -33.49
N SER A 79 -7.19 -9.00 -34.42
CA SER A 79 -7.85 -9.87 -35.38
C SER A 79 -8.71 -10.94 -34.74
N LYS A 80 -8.17 -11.64 -33.72
CA LYS A 80 -8.95 -12.62 -32.94
C LYS A 80 -10.13 -11.99 -32.19
N ALA A 81 -10.00 -10.73 -31.74
CA ALA A 81 -11.09 -10.00 -31.09
C ALA A 81 -12.21 -9.67 -32.11
N CYS A 82 -11.85 -9.26 -33.34
CA CYS A 82 -12.81 -9.06 -34.40
C CYS A 82 -13.55 -10.36 -34.74
N ASP A 83 -12.82 -11.48 -34.86
CA ASP A 83 -13.42 -12.80 -35.10
C ASP A 83 -14.43 -13.21 -33.99
N LEU A 84 -14.14 -12.89 -32.75
CA LEU A 84 -15.06 -13.15 -31.64
C LEU A 84 -16.31 -12.28 -31.72
N LEU A 85 -16.16 -10.99 -32.06
CA LEU A 85 -17.31 -10.08 -32.24
C LEU A 85 -18.19 -10.47 -33.40
N ASP A 86 -17.60 -10.90 -34.52
CA ASP A 86 -18.35 -11.39 -35.68
C ASP A 86 -19.11 -12.69 -35.36
N ALA A 87 -18.56 -13.51 -34.46
CA ALA A 87 -19.25 -14.68 -33.92
C ALA A 87 -20.30 -14.35 -32.85
N GLY A 88 -20.54 -13.07 -32.55
CA GLY A 88 -21.52 -12.63 -31.54
C GLY A 88 -21.02 -12.69 -30.08
N VAL A 89 -19.74 -12.96 -29.85
CA VAL A 89 -19.15 -13.06 -28.50
C VAL A 89 -18.76 -11.68 -28.03
N PRO A 90 -19.34 -11.20 -26.88
CA PRO A 90 -18.94 -9.93 -26.30
C PRO A 90 -17.53 -10.02 -25.71
N LEU A 91 -16.70 -8.99 -25.93
CA LEU A 91 -15.30 -8.96 -25.46
C LEU A 91 -15.15 -8.53 -23.99
N PHE A 92 -16.14 -7.81 -23.45
CA PHE A 92 -16.11 -7.21 -22.12
C PHE A 92 -17.46 -7.34 -21.40
N PRO A 93 -18.04 -8.54 -21.27
CA PRO A 93 -19.28 -8.73 -20.53
C PRO A 93 -19.05 -8.58 -19.04
N ASN A 94 -20.12 -8.27 -18.29
CA ASN A 94 -20.09 -8.08 -16.84
C ASN A 94 -21.10 -8.98 -16.08
N ASP A 95 -21.54 -10.05 -16.71
CA ASP A 95 -22.62 -10.92 -16.25
C ASP A 95 -22.15 -12.30 -15.75
N PHE A 96 -20.84 -12.48 -15.51
CA PHE A 96 -20.29 -13.66 -14.84
C PHE A 96 -20.24 -13.44 -13.32
N ARG A 97 -20.69 -14.43 -12.53
CA ARG A 97 -20.59 -14.44 -11.08
C ARG A 97 -19.53 -15.45 -10.65
N LYS A 98 -18.48 -14.93 -9.99
CA LYS A 98 -17.47 -15.74 -9.33
C LYS A 98 -18.01 -16.17 -7.97
N GLU A 99 -18.12 -17.46 -7.74
CA GLU A 99 -18.65 -18.02 -6.48
C GLU A 99 -17.51 -18.47 -5.55
N HIS A 100 -16.39 -18.92 -6.12
CA HIS A 100 -15.30 -19.52 -5.37
C HIS A 100 -13.98 -18.78 -5.59
N ALA A 101 -13.22 -18.55 -4.50
CA ALA A 101 -11.82 -18.14 -4.57
C ALA A 101 -10.96 -19.37 -4.91
N VAL A 102 -9.89 -19.17 -5.69
CA VAL A 102 -8.98 -20.27 -6.04
C VAL A 102 -8.33 -20.87 -4.79
N SER A 103 -7.92 -20.06 -3.80
CA SER A 103 -7.34 -20.56 -2.55
C SER A 103 -8.33 -21.48 -1.80
N TRP A 104 -9.60 -21.09 -1.71
CA TRP A 104 -10.62 -21.90 -1.06
C TRP A 104 -10.78 -23.29 -1.71
N VAL A 105 -10.76 -23.33 -3.06
CA VAL A 105 -10.81 -24.62 -3.78
C VAL A 105 -9.57 -25.45 -3.47
N LEU A 106 -8.38 -24.83 -3.51
CA LEU A 106 -7.12 -25.52 -3.24
C LEU A 106 -7.02 -26.02 -1.78
N GLU A 107 -7.43 -25.22 -0.81
CA GLU A 107 -7.40 -25.56 0.61
C GLU A 107 -8.35 -26.71 0.93
N LYS A 108 -9.56 -26.67 0.36
CA LYS A 108 -10.59 -27.66 0.66
C LYS A 108 -10.42 -28.97 -0.09
N PHE A 109 -9.93 -28.94 -1.33
CA PHE A 109 -9.89 -30.10 -2.23
C PHE A 109 -8.47 -30.47 -2.67
N GLY A 110 -7.47 -29.65 -2.36
CA GLY A 110 -6.09 -29.85 -2.82
C GLY A 110 -5.42 -31.12 -2.31
N SER A 111 -5.84 -31.67 -1.18
CA SER A 111 -5.34 -32.91 -0.61
C SER A 111 -6.17 -34.16 -0.95
N LEU A 112 -7.34 -34.01 -1.63
CA LEU A 112 -8.18 -35.13 -1.96
C LEU A 112 -7.60 -35.92 -3.15
N GLU A 113 -7.65 -37.25 -3.05
CA GLU A 113 -7.31 -38.16 -4.13
C GLU A 113 -8.40 -38.21 -5.21
N GLU A 114 -8.08 -38.80 -6.38
CA GLU A 114 -8.96 -38.82 -7.56
C GLU A 114 -10.31 -39.47 -7.26
N ASP A 115 -10.37 -40.63 -6.57
CA ASP A 115 -11.57 -41.33 -6.20
C ASP A 115 -12.53 -40.50 -5.31
N ALA A 116 -11.97 -39.58 -4.50
CA ALA A 116 -12.75 -38.70 -3.65
C ALA A 116 -13.27 -37.48 -4.44
N LEU A 117 -12.52 -37.03 -5.42
CA LEU A 117 -12.94 -35.93 -6.31
C LEU A 117 -14.02 -36.38 -7.29
N GLU A 118 -13.97 -37.62 -7.82
CA GLU A 118 -15.00 -38.17 -8.71
C GLU A 118 -16.39 -38.27 -8.05
N LYS A 119 -16.43 -38.43 -6.72
CA LYS A 119 -17.68 -38.44 -5.97
C LYS A 119 -18.25 -37.06 -5.68
N GLN A 120 -17.51 -35.99 -6.04
CA GLN A 120 -17.97 -34.61 -5.85
C GLN A 120 -18.83 -34.19 -7.06
N GLU A 121 -20.12 -34.01 -6.82
CA GLU A 121 -21.05 -33.50 -7.83
C GLU A 121 -21.03 -31.96 -7.93
N ASP A 122 -20.28 -31.29 -7.04
CA ASP A 122 -20.22 -29.85 -6.95
C ASP A 122 -19.61 -29.21 -8.20
N VAL A 123 -20.21 -28.11 -8.64
CA VAL A 123 -19.71 -27.27 -9.75
C VAL A 123 -19.04 -26.05 -9.17
N PHE A 124 -17.79 -25.87 -9.51
CA PHE A 124 -16.95 -24.75 -9.02
C PHE A 124 -16.91 -23.64 -10.07
N ALA A 125 -17.37 -22.45 -9.70
CA ALA A 125 -17.33 -21.25 -10.53
C ALA A 125 -16.21 -20.32 -10.08
N VAL A 126 -15.13 -20.22 -10.86
CA VAL A 126 -13.98 -19.37 -10.63
C VAL A 126 -13.78 -18.40 -11.78
N ALA A 127 -13.18 -17.25 -11.49
CA ALA A 127 -12.79 -16.29 -12.52
C ALA A 127 -11.40 -15.72 -12.23
N GLY A 128 -10.64 -15.48 -13.28
CA GLY A 128 -9.30 -14.93 -13.15
C GLY A 128 -8.61 -14.70 -14.49
N ARG A 129 -7.35 -14.31 -14.43
CA ARG A 129 -6.50 -14.06 -15.59
C ARG A 129 -5.82 -15.35 -16.04
N ILE A 130 -5.84 -15.60 -17.34
CA ILE A 130 -5.04 -16.67 -17.96
C ILE A 130 -3.56 -16.27 -17.88
N VAL A 131 -2.76 -17.05 -17.15
CA VAL A 131 -1.32 -16.82 -17.00
C VAL A 131 -0.47 -17.85 -17.75
N SER A 132 -1.07 -18.92 -18.22
CA SER A 132 -0.47 -19.85 -19.18
C SER A 132 -1.56 -20.54 -19.99
N LEU A 133 -1.26 -20.85 -21.23
CA LEU A 133 -2.18 -21.53 -22.17
C LEU A 133 -1.38 -22.49 -23.03
N ARG A 134 -1.86 -23.73 -23.14
CA ARG A 134 -1.34 -24.76 -24.03
C ARG A 134 -2.52 -25.44 -24.72
N SER A 135 -2.53 -25.43 -26.05
CA SER A 135 -3.59 -26.04 -26.84
C SER A 135 -3.05 -27.23 -27.60
N PHE A 136 -3.77 -28.37 -27.56
CA PHE A 136 -3.42 -29.62 -28.23
C PHE A 136 -4.64 -30.13 -29.00
N GLY A 137 -4.77 -29.68 -30.26
CA GLY A 137 -5.85 -30.11 -31.12
C GLY A 137 -7.27 -29.82 -30.58
N LYS A 138 -7.86 -30.82 -29.91
CA LYS A 138 -9.24 -30.78 -29.36
C LYS A 138 -9.30 -30.38 -27.89
N VAL A 139 -8.16 -30.10 -27.24
CA VAL A 139 -8.10 -29.78 -25.82
C VAL A 139 -7.20 -28.58 -25.56
N ALA A 140 -7.46 -27.85 -24.50
CA ALA A 140 -6.63 -26.79 -24.02
C ALA A 140 -6.47 -26.88 -22.49
N PHE A 141 -5.23 -26.73 -22.02
CA PHE A 141 -4.90 -26.54 -20.63
C PHE A 141 -4.47 -25.10 -20.41
N PHE A 142 -4.99 -24.46 -19.39
CA PHE A 142 -4.57 -23.13 -19.01
C PHE A 142 -4.58 -22.96 -17.50
N HIS A 143 -3.71 -22.08 -17.02
CA HIS A 143 -3.74 -21.69 -15.60
C HIS A 143 -4.49 -20.37 -15.48
N LEU A 144 -5.49 -20.39 -14.63
CA LEU A 144 -6.27 -19.24 -14.22
C LEU A 144 -5.75 -18.74 -12.88
N MET A 145 -5.46 -17.45 -12.79
CA MET A 145 -4.96 -16.82 -11.58
C MET A 145 -5.93 -15.73 -11.11
N ASP A 146 -6.36 -15.83 -9.88
CA ASP A 146 -7.11 -14.78 -9.18
C ASP A 146 -6.22 -14.08 -8.12
N GLN A 147 -6.84 -13.32 -7.20
CA GLN A 147 -6.12 -12.67 -6.10
C GLN A 147 -5.51 -13.69 -5.14
N SER A 148 -6.17 -14.82 -4.95
CA SER A 148 -5.88 -15.78 -3.89
C SER A 148 -4.96 -16.92 -4.31
N GLY A 149 -4.87 -17.22 -5.63
CA GLY A 149 -4.06 -18.34 -6.08
C GLY A 149 -4.14 -18.61 -7.57
N ARG A 150 -3.60 -19.76 -7.97
CA ARG A 150 -3.57 -20.24 -9.33
C ARG A 150 -4.08 -21.67 -9.40
N ILE A 151 -4.99 -21.95 -10.34
CA ILE A 151 -5.54 -23.28 -10.58
C ILE A 151 -5.47 -23.62 -12.07
N GLN A 152 -5.24 -24.90 -12.38
CA GLN A 152 -5.31 -25.40 -13.74
C GLN A 152 -6.75 -25.58 -14.18
N CYS A 153 -7.03 -25.28 -15.44
CA CYS A 153 -8.30 -25.52 -16.10
C CYS A 153 -8.08 -26.37 -17.35
N TYR A 154 -8.99 -27.28 -17.60
CA TYR A 154 -9.03 -28.16 -18.76
C TYR A 154 -10.29 -27.90 -19.56
N ALA A 155 -10.12 -27.46 -20.81
CA ALA A 155 -11.19 -27.21 -21.73
C ALA A 155 -11.10 -28.19 -22.90
N SER A 156 -12.15 -28.99 -23.13
CA SER A 156 -12.20 -29.94 -24.24
C SER A 156 -13.45 -29.75 -25.10
N ARG A 157 -13.35 -30.13 -26.38
CA ARG A 157 -14.48 -30.12 -27.29
C ARG A 157 -15.58 -31.11 -26.93
N GLU A 158 -15.29 -32.08 -26.06
CA GLU A 158 -16.24 -33.08 -25.57
C GLU A 158 -17.11 -32.55 -24.44
N HIS A 159 -16.55 -31.66 -23.59
CA HIS A 159 -17.21 -31.11 -22.42
C HIS A 159 -17.87 -29.74 -22.66
N LEU A 160 -17.42 -29.02 -23.69
CA LEU A 160 -17.92 -27.69 -24.04
C LEU A 160 -18.72 -27.76 -25.35
N ASP A 161 -19.76 -26.93 -25.43
CA ASP A 161 -20.47 -26.75 -26.72
C ASP A 161 -19.54 -26.15 -27.78
N GLU A 162 -19.93 -26.27 -29.03
CA GLU A 162 -19.08 -25.87 -30.16
C GLU A 162 -18.77 -24.34 -30.16
N GLU A 163 -19.73 -23.52 -29.71
CA GLU A 163 -19.57 -22.06 -29.69
C GLU A 163 -18.58 -21.65 -28.59
N THR A 164 -18.74 -22.20 -27.38
CA THR A 164 -17.79 -22.00 -26.29
C THR A 164 -16.39 -22.49 -26.66
N TYR A 165 -16.28 -23.64 -27.35
CA TYR A 165 -14.98 -24.15 -27.77
C TYR A 165 -14.31 -23.28 -28.84
N LYS A 166 -15.07 -22.57 -29.69
CA LYS A 166 -14.52 -21.56 -30.61
C LYS A 166 -13.88 -20.41 -29.83
N ILE A 167 -14.44 -20.01 -28.68
CA ILE A 167 -13.84 -19.00 -27.79
C ILE A 167 -12.49 -19.51 -27.27
N VAL A 168 -12.43 -20.76 -26.79
CA VAL A 168 -11.18 -21.36 -26.25
C VAL A 168 -10.03 -21.27 -27.24
N LYS A 169 -10.29 -21.49 -28.55
CA LYS A 169 -9.28 -21.39 -29.62
C LYS A 169 -8.74 -19.99 -29.88
N LYS A 170 -9.48 -18.97 -29.48
CA LYS A 170 -9.11 -17.55 -29.66
C LYS A 170 -8.53 -16.91 -28.41
N LEU A 171 -8.53 -17.64 -27.27
CA LEU A 171 -7.95 -17.14 -26.00
C LEU A 171 -6.45 -16.89 -26.15
N ASP A 172 -6.00 -15.90 -25.39
CA ASP A 172 -4.58 -15.57 -25.24
C ASP A 172 -4.20 -15.44 -23.74
N VAL A 173 -2.94 -15.61 -23.46
CA VAL A 173 -2.38 -15.30 -22.13
C VAL A 173 -2.62 -13.82 -21.84
N GLY A 174 -3.21 -13.54 -20.67
CA GLY A 174 -3.63 -12.20 -20.28
C GLY A 174 -5.15 -12.00 -20.28
N ASP A 175 -5.92 -12.77 -21.06
CA ASP A 175 -7.37 -12.71 -21.02
C ASP A 175 -7.91 -13.04 -19.63
N ILE A 176 -9.03 -12.44 -19.27
CA ILE A 176 -9.77 -12.78 -18.06
C ILE A 176 -10.97 -13.60 -18.46
N VAL A 177 -11.11 -14.77 -17.86
CA VAL A 177 -12.19 -15.70 -18.12
C VAL A 177 -12.87 -16.13 -16.82
N GLY A 178 -14.14 -16.46 -16.93
CA GLY A 178 -14.88 -17.23 -15.94
C GLY A 178 -15.06 -18.66 -16.42
N VAL A 179 -14.86 -19.62 -15.53
CA VAL A 179 -15.08 -21.04 -15.85
C VAL A 179 -15.94 -21.66 -14.76
N SER A 180 -16.78 -22.60 -15.17
CA SER A 180 -17.49 -23.47 -14.22
C SER A 180 -17.27 -24.93 -14.64
N GLY A 181 -17.05 -25.80 -13.65
CA GLY A 181 -16.80 -27.22 -13.91
C GLY A 181 -16.52 -28.03 -12.64
N HIS A 182 -16.20 -29.30 -12.84
CA HIS A 182 -15.87 -30.23 -11.78
C HIS A 182 -14.36 -30.34 -11.57
N LEU A 183 -13.96 -30.75 -10.38
CA LEU A 183 -12.55 -30.98 -10.06
C LEU A 183 -12.13 -32.41 -10.46
N PHE A 184 -10.92 -32.54 -10.97
CA PHE A 184 -10.27 -33.83 -11.17
C PHE A 184 -8.75 -33.68 -11.03
N ARG A 185 -8.03 -34.80 -10.92
CA ARG A 185 -6.58 -34.79 -11.00
C ARG A 185 -6.09 -35.22 -12.37
N THR A 186 -5.09 -34.49 -12.86
CA THR A 186 -4.40 -34.91 -14.07
C THR A 186 -3.48 -36.10 -13.77
N LYS A 187 -3.02 -36.82 -14.80
CA LYS A 187 -2.03 -37.92 -14.64
C LYS A 187 -0.76 -37.51 -13.90
N THR A 188 -0.44 -36.21 -13.85
CA THR A 188 0.69 -35.65 -13.11
C THR A 188 0.31 -35.20 -11.68
N GLY A 189 -0.93 -35.49 -11.23
CA GLY A 189 -1.39 -35.17 -9.89
C GLY A 189 -1.87 -33.72 -9.68
N GLU A 190 -1.89 -32.87 -10.73
CA GLU A 190 -2.33 -31.45 -10.60
C GLU A 190 -3.86 -31.34 -10.50
N LEU A 191 -4.37 -30.69 -9.43
CA LEU A 191 -5.79 -30.41 -9.27
C LEU A 191 -6.26 -29.46 -10.36
N THR A 192 -7.29 -29.87 -11.10
CA THR A 192 -7.73 -29.20 -12.34
C THR A 192 -9.25 -29.08 -12.39
N ILE A 193 -9.75 -27.97 -12.91
CA ILE A 193 -11.16 -27.77 -13.21
C ILE A 193 -11.42 -28.27 -14.64
N ALA A 194 -12.21 -29.33 -14.81
CA ALA A 194 -12.77 -29.75 -16.09
C ALA A 194 -13.90 -28.79 -16.46
N CYS A 195 -13.64 -27.88 -17.39
CA CYS A 195 -14.58 -26.82 -17.77
C CYS A 195 -15.84 -27.41 -18.43
N ARG A 196 -17.01 -27.13 -17.86
CA ARG A 196 -18.34 -27.36 -18.46
C ARG A 196 -18.92 -26.09 -19.07
N SER A 197 -18.49 -24.94 -18.58
CA SER A 197 -18.74 -23.66 -19.21
C SER A 197 -17.50 -22.78 -19.14
N LEU A 198 -17.34 -21.90 -20.12
CA LEU A 198 -16.29 -20.90 -20.16
C LEU A 198 -16.85 -19.62 -20.77
N LYS A 199 -16.58 -18.50 -20.13
CA LYS A 199 -16.98 -17.17 -20.58
C LYS A 199 -15.78 -16.25 -20.64
N LEU A 200 -15.58 -15.59 -21.78
CA LEU A 200 -14.62 -14.48 -21.87
C LEU A 200 -15.21 -13.29 -21.11
N ILE A 201 -14.48 -12.76 -20.12
CA ILE A 201 -14.89 -11.59 -19.34
C ILE A 201 -14.16 -10.33 -19.81
N THR A 202 -12.86 -10.47 -20.13
CA THR A 202 -12.08 -9.34 -20.63
C THR A 202 -11.03 -9.83 -21.61
N ARG A 203 -11.06 -9.29 -22.82
CA ARG A 203 -10.03 -9.51 -23.82
C ARG A 203 -8.79 -8.67 -23.54
N SER A 204 -7.62 -9.31 -23.45
CA SER A 204 -6.34 -8.65 -23.28
C SER A 204 -5.73 -8.30 -24.64
N MET A 205 -5.69 -7.03 -25.00
CA MET A 205 -5.14 -6.58 -26.27
C MET A 205 -3.62 -6.56 -26.29
N ARG A 206 -2.98 -6.23 -25.18
CA ARG A 206 -1.52 -6.20 -25.06
C ARG A 206 -1.01 -7.50 -24.44
N PRO A 207 0.08 -8.10 -24.97
CA PRO A 207 0.70 -9.26 -24.35
C PRO A 207 1.27 -8.90 -22.97
N LEU A 208 1.28 -9.88 -22.07
CA LEU A 208 2.06 -9.78 -20.85
C LEU A 208 3.55 -9.92 -21.17
N PRO A 209 4.45 -9.34 -20.37
CA PRO A 209 5.89 -9.58 -20.49
C PRO A 209 6.21 -11.08 -20.43
N GLU A 210 7.27 -11.48 -21.11
CA GLU A 210 7.67 -12.90 -21.18
C GLU A 210 7.93 -13.49 -19.78
N LYS A 211 7.41 -14.71 -19.54
CA LYS A 211 7.46 -15.40 -18.25
C LYS A 211 8.87 -15.59 -17.69
N TYR A 212 9.86 -15.82 -18.56
CA TYR A 212 11.22 -16.16 -18.16
C TYR A 212 12.06 -14.94 -17.79
N HIS A 213 11.68 -13.76 -18.19
CA HIS A 213 12.45 -12.55 -17.95
C HIS A 213 11.71 -11.55 -17.05
N GLY A 214 10.37 -11.66 -16.94
CA GLY A 214 9.54 -10.71 -16.18
C GLY A 214 9.83 -9.25 -16.55
N LEU A 215 9.49 -8.35 -15.68
CA LEU A 215 9.98 -6.97 -15.72
C LEU A 215 11.31 -6.92 -14.95
N LYS A 216 12.46 -6.98 -15.68
CA LYS A 216 13.79 -6.90 -15.05
C LYS A 216 14.15 -5.49 -14.64
N ASP A 217 13.72 -4.53 -15.43
CA ASP A 217 13.97 -3.12 -15.18
C ASP A 217 13.13 -2.62 -14.00
N MET A 218 13.81 -2.14 -12.97
CA MET A 218 13.18 -1.64 -11.73
C MET A 218 12.30 -0.42 -11.97
N GLU A 219 12.73 0.48 -12.85
CA GLU A 219 11.98 1.67 -13.21
C GLU A 219 10.63 1.30 -13.85
N THR A 220 10.66 0.38 -14.80
CA THR A 220 9.44 -0.17 -15.43
C THR A 220 8.53 -0.84 -14.41
N ARG A 221 9.08 -1.59 -13.43
CA ARG A 221 8.29 -2.22 -12.36
C ARG A 221 7.59 -1.18 -11.48
N TYR A 222 8.22 -0.06 -11.20
CA TYR A 222 7.61 1.02 -10.43
C TYR A 222 6.55 1.78 -11.24
N ARG A 223 6.84 2.11 -12.49
CA ARG A 223 5.91 2.86 -13.37
C ARG A 223 4.71 2.03 -13.81
N GLN A 224 4.90 0.74 -14.07
CA GLN A 224 3.87 -0.20 -14.49
C GLN A 224 3.57 -1.22 -13.38
N ARG A 225 3.32 -0.72 -12.17
CA ARG A 225 3.07 -1.56 -10.99
C ARG A 225 1.94 -2.58 -11.22
N TYR A 226 0.91 -2.22 -11.97
CA TYR A 226 -0.18 -3.14 -12.31
C TYR A 226 0.29 -4.34 -13.15
N VAL A 227 1.29 -4.17 -14.02
CA VAL A 227 1.90 -5.28 -14.76
C VAL A 227 2.79 -6.11 -13.84
N ASP A 228 3.63 -5.46 -13.02
CA ASP A 228 4.49 -6.13 -12.04
C ASP A 228 3.67 -7.03 -11.10
N LEU A 229 2.52 -6.57 -10.63
CA LEU A 229 1.58 -7.37 -9.82
C LEU A 229 1.00 -8.58 -10.55
N ILE A 230 0.90 -8.56 -11.89
CA ILE A 230 0.44 -9.71 -12.67
C ILE A 230 1.56 -10.75 -12.82
N VAL A 231 2.80 -10.31 -13.08
CA VAL A 231 3.88 -11.22 -13.50
C VAL A 231 4.84 -11.60 -12.40
N THR A 232 4.88 -10.86 -11.28
CA THR A 232 5.80 -11.06 -10.15
C THR A 232 5.04 -11.46 -8.89
N PRO A 233 4.96 -12.75 -8.53
CA PRO A 233 4.28 -13.20 -7.31
C PRO A 233 4.78 -12.51 -6.05
N ARG A 234 6.10 -12.33 -5.93
CA ARG A 234 6.72 -11.64 -4.80
C ARG A 234 6.22 -10.22 -4.58
N ALA A 235 5.89 -9.48 -5.65
CA ALA A 235 5.31 -8.14 -5.54
C ALA A 235 3.95 -8.19 -4.82
N ARG A 236 3.09 -9.15 -5.17
CA ARG A 236 1.79 -9.36 -4.50
C ARG A 236 1.94 -9.68 -3.02
N GLU A 237 2.86 -10.57 -2.68
CA GLU A 237 3.15 -10.95 -1.29
C GLU A 237 3.59 -9.74 -0.45
N ILE A 238 4.47 -8.89 -0.99
CA ILE A 238 4.92 -7.67 -0.31
C ILE A 238 3.74 -6.72 -0.04
N PHE A 239 2.86 -6.49 -1.02
CA PHE A 239 1.70 -5.61 -0.80
C PHE A 239 0.68 -6.21 0.17
N ALA A 240 0.47 -7.52 0.13
CA ALA A 240 -0.39 -8.21 1.10
C ALA A 240 0.17 -8.12 2.53
N LYS A 241 1.49 -8.37 2.68
CA LYS A 241 2.18 -8.22 3.97
C LYS A 241 2.13 -6.78 4.49
N ARG A 242 2.34 -5.79 3.60
CA ARG A 242 2.22 -4.39 3.99
C ARG A 242 0.83 -4.04 4.52
N SER A 243 -0.22 -4.51 3.84
CA SER A 243 -1.60 -4.29 4.30
C SER A 243 -1.89 -4.98 5.63
N LEU A 244 -1.33 -6.19 5.83
CA LEU A 244 -1.40 -6.91 7.09
C LEU A 244 -0.70 -6.14 8.22
N ILE A 245 0.54 -5.68 8.00
CA ILE A 245 1.31 -4.90 8.98
C ILE A 245 0.54 -3.63 9.39
N VAL A 246 -0.01 -2.88 8.43
CA VAL A 246 -0.78 -1.66 8.73
C VAL A 246 -2.03 -1.96 9.55
N ARG A 247 -2.72 -3.07 9.27
CA ARG A 247 -3.90 -3.50 10.04
C ARG A 247 -3.52 -3.89 11.46
N GLU A 248 -2.48 -4.72 11.62
CA GLU A 248 -2.04 -5.21 12.94
C GLU A 248 -1.39 -4.08 13.77
N PHE A 249 -0.79 -3.08 13.12
CA PHE A 249 -0.32 -1.87 13.78
C PHE A 249 -1.50 -1.14 14.46
N ARG A 250 -2.57 -0.87 13.70
CA ARG A 250 -3.77 -0.22 14.26
C ARG A 250 -4.34 -1.01 15.42
N ARG A 251 -4.51 -2.32 15.22
CA ARG A 251 -5.03 -3.20 16.27
C ARG A 251 -4.18 -3.16 17.53
N PHE A 252 -2.86 -3.23 17.40
CA PHE A 252 -1.95 -3.15 18.53
C PHE A 252 -2.10 -1.82 19.29
N MET A 253 -2.18 -0.71 18.58
CA MET A 253 -2.34 0.60 19.21
C MET A 253 -3.69 0.74 19.93
N GLU A 254 -4.78 0.29 19.30
CA GLU A 254 -6.12 0.28 19.90
C GLU A 254 -6.20 -0.62 21.13
N ASP A 255 -5.61 -1.83 21.08
CA ASP A 255 -5.53 -2.76 22.20
C ASP A 255 -4.72 -2.18 23.40
N HIS A 256 -3.83 -1.23 23.13
CA HIS A 256 -3.08 -0.47 24.18
C HIS A 256 -3.75 0.84 24.60
N GLY A 257 -4.99 1.05 24.15
CA GLY A 257 -5.83 2.18 24.55
C GLY A 257 -5.53 3.49 23.81
N PHE A 258 -4.83 3.45 22.68
CA PHE A 258 -4.65 4.62 21.82
C PHE A 258 -5.86 4.81 20.91
N MET A 259 -6.28 6.08 20.77
CA MET A 259 -7.32 6.47 19.83
C MET A 259 -6.69 6.86 18.49
N GLU A 260 -7.11 6.24 17.38
CA GLU A 260 -6.74 6.72 16.04
C GLU A 260 -7.46 8.04 15.73
N VAL A 261 -6.72 9.02 15.28
CA VAL A 261 -7.25 10.33 14.90
C VAL A 261 -6.77 10.73 13.51
N GLU A 262 -7.50 11.66 12.89
CA GLU A 262 -7.11 12.28 11.61
C GLU A 262 -6.97 13.78 11.82
N THR A 263 -5.78 14.31 11.57
CA THR A 263 -5.49 15.75 11.64
C THR A 263 -5.35 16.35 10.23
N PRO A 264 -5.44 17.68 10.07
CA PRO A 264 -5.37 18.31 8.77
C PRO A 264 -4.08 17.99 8.01
N ILE A 265 -4.21 17.55 6.75
CA ILE A 265 -3.08 17.37 5.83
C ILE A 265 -2.63 18.73 5.26
N MET A 266 -3.57 19.62 4.95
CA MET A 266 -3.28 21.00 4.54
C MET A 266 -3.24 21.89 5.77
N GLN A 267 -2.09 22.47 6.02
CA GLN A 267 -1.83 23.25 7.25
C GLN A 267 -1.39 24.67 6.92
N PRO A 268 -1.77 25.67 7.71
CA PRO A 268 -1.31 27.04 7.51
C PRO A 268 0.16 27.25 7.88
N LEU A 269 0.72 26.40 8.72
CA LEU A 269 2.12 26.38 9.13
C LEU A 269 2.70 24.99 8.94
N ALA A 270 3.86 24.91 8.30
CA ALA A 270 4.64 23.68 8.25
C ALA A 270 5.46 23.57 9.54
N GLY A 271 5.31 22.50 10.28
CA GLY A 271 6.03 22.27 11.55
C GLY A 271 6.05 20.80 11.95
N GLY A 272 6.75 20.49 13.06
CA GLY A 272 6.90 19.14 13.61
C GLY A 272 8.04 18.33 12.99
N ALA A 273 8.81 18.88 12.04
CA ALA A 273 10.01 18.26 11.49
C ALA A 273 10.89 19.31 10.80
N THR A 274 12.16 18.96 10.58
CA THR A 274 13.08 19.77 9.77
C THR A 274 13.03 19.25 8.34
N ALA A 275 12.07 19.72 7.56
CA ALA A 275 11.89 19.31 6.15
C ALA A 275 11.30 20.44 5.31
N LYS A 276 11.50 20.38 3.99
CA LYS A 276 10.90 21.34 3.06
C LYS A 276 9.46 20.95 2.74
N PRO A 277 8.46 21.83 2.96
CA PRO A 277 7.07 21.52 2.66
C PRO A 277 6.73 21.71 1.17
N PHE A 278 5.71 21.01 0.68
CA PHE A 278 4.99 21.40 -0.54
C PHE A 278 4.03 22.52 -0.21
N LYS A 279 3.95 23.53 -1.08
CA LYS A 279 3.01 24.65 -0.97
C LYS A 279 1.81 24.45 -1.91
N THR A 280 0.65 24.88 -1.47
CA THR A 280 -0.57 24.95 -2.27
C THR A 280 -1.34 26.23 -1.91
N HIS A 281 -2.37 26.59 -2.71
CA HIS A 281 -3.17 27.78 -2.51
C HIS A 281 -4.66 27.42 -2.45
N HIS A 282 -5.35 27.93 -1.44
CA HIS A 282 -6.80 27.77 -1.30
C HIS A 282 -7.51 28.93 -1.97
N ASN A 283 -7.98 28.76 -3.21
CA ASN A 283 -8.50 29.85 -4.05
C ASN A 283 -9.66 30.63 -3.42
N ALA A 284 -10.60 29.96 -2.73
CA ALA A 284 -11.77 30.63 -2.16
C ALA A 284 -11.46 31.47 -0.92
N LEU A 285 -10.39 31.15 -0.20
CA LEU A 285 -9.95 31.88 1.00
C LEU A 285 -8.76 32.80 0.73
N ASP A 286 -8.19 32.77 -0.49
CA ASP A 286 -6.96 33.47 -0.86
C ASP A 286 -5.84 33.23 0.16
N LEU A 287 -5.62 31.95 0.51
CA LEU A 287 -4.71 31.54 1.59
C LEU A 287 -3.71 30.49 1.10
N ASP A 288 -2.42 30.76 1.35
CA ASP A 288 -1.37 29.77 1.14
C ASP A 288 -1.40 28.71 2.24
N LEU A 289 -1.31 27.46 1.83
CA LEU A 289 -1.27 26.31 2.69
C LEU A 289 -0.07 25.42 2.36
N PHE A 290 0.31 24.59 3.31
CA PHE A 290 1.37 23.61 3.15
C PHE A 290 0.81 22.19 3.31
N LEU A 291 1.28 21.25 2.51
CA LEU A 291 1.10 19.85 2.82
C LEU A 291 1.97 19.50 4.04
N ARG A 292 1.40 18.85 5.04
CA ARG A 292 2.09 18.58 6.30
C ARG A 292 3.37 17.78 6.11
N ILE A 293 4.40 18.16 6.81
CA ILE A 293 5.66 17.41 6.92
C ILE A 293 5.62 16.41 8.09
N ALA A 294 4.76 16.66 9.08
CA ALA A 294 4.46 15.84 10.25
C ALA A 294 3.09 16.23 10.85
N PRO A 295 2.35 15.35 11.51
CA PRO A 295 1.12 15.68 12.24
C PRO A 295 1.35 16.21 13.67
N GLU A 296 2.58 16.27 14.15
CA GLU A 296 3.02 16.51 15.52
C GLU A 296 2.26 17.63 16.25
N LEU A 297 2.23 18.83 15.69
CA LEU A 297 1.63 20.00 16.35
C LEU A 297 0.13 19.82 16.62
N TYR A 298 -0.57 19.13 15.74
CA TYR A 298 -1.99 18.86 15.92
C TYR A 298 -2.24 17.75 16.93
N LEU A 299 -1.41 16.70 16.95
CA LEU A 299 -1.50 15.62 17.93
C LEU A 299 -1.22 16.14 19.35
N LYS A 300 -0.22 16.99 19.52
CA LYS A 300 0.05 17.67 20.81
C LYS A 300 -1.14 18.52 21.29
N ARG A 301 -1.83 19.21 20.39
CA ARG A 301 -3.06 19.96 20.74
C ARG A 301 -4.18 19.06 21.24
N LEU A 302 -4.27 17.83 20.76
CA LEU A 302 -5.24 16.86 21.24
C LEU A 302 -4.93 16.42 22.67
N LEU A 303 -3.65 16.27 23.05
CA LEU A 303 -3.25 16.02 24.42
C LEU A 303 -3.59 17.19 25.33
N VAL A 304 -3.30 18.41 24.89
CA VAL A 304 -3.71 19.63 25.62
C VAL A 304 -5.23 19.68 25.80
N GLY A 305 -5.99 19.18 24.83
CA GLY A 305 -7.45 19.04 24.86
C GLY A 305 -7.97 17.95 25.78
N GLY A 306 -7.07 17.15 26.40
CA GLY A 306 -7.41 16.14 27.41
C GLY A 306 -7.45 14.70 26.91
N PHE A 307 -7.06 14.40 25.66
CA PHE A 307 -6.81 13.03 25.25
C PHE A 307 -5.46 12.54 25.80
N GLU A 308 -5.42 11.35 26.37
CA GLU A 308 -4.20 10.83 27.00
C GLU A 308 -3.35 9.98 26.05
N LYS A 309 -3.98 9.29 25.09
CA LYS A 309 -3.32 8.42 24.12
C LYS A 309 -3.94 8.61 22.75
N VAL A 310 -3.17 9.13 21.81
CA VAL A 310 -3.62 9.32 20.43
C VAL A 310 -2.55 8.82 19.46
N PHE A 311 -2.98 8.34 18.29
CA PHE A 311 -2.08 8.07 17.19
C PHE A 311 -2.71 8.44 15.86
N GLU A 312 -1.86 8.73 14.89
CA GLU A 312 -2.26 8.92 13.50
C GLU A 312 -1.33 8.15 12.58
N LEU A 313 -1.89 7.23 11.79
CA LEU A 313 -1.17 6.50 10.75
C LEU A 313 -1.63 7.01 9.39
N ASN A 314 -0.89 7.93 8.79
CA ASN A 314 -1.33 8.64 7.60
C ASN A 314 -0.14 9.12 6.74
N ARG A 315 -0.42 9.93 5.70
CA ARG A 315 0.57 10.48 4.79
C ARG A 315 1.18 11.76 5.31
N SER A 316 2.51 11.84 5.14
CA SER A 316 3.28 13.07 5.29
C SER A 316 4.05 13.36 4.00
N PHE A 317 4.44 14.61 3.80
CA PHE A 317 4.97 15.12 2.53
C PHE A 317 6.24 15.94 2.79
N ARG A 318 7.34 15.59 2.13
CA ARG A 318 8.61 16.31 2.22
C ARG A 318 9.12 16.59 0.81
N ASN A 319 9.26 17.86 0.44
CA ASN A 319 9.68 18.31 -0.89
C ASN A 319 11.22 18.27 -1.00
N GLU A 320 11.76 17.08 -0.99
CA GLU A 320 13.18 16.76 -0.98
C GLU A 320 13.54 15.80 -2.12
N GLY A 321 14.81 15.40 -2.20
CA GLY A 321 15.29 14.45 -3.21
C GLY A 321 14.62 13.08 -3.11
N ILE A 322 14.59 12.38 -4.23
CA ILE A 322 14.06 10.99 -4.32
C ILE A 322 15.23 10.03 -4.43
N ASP A 323 15.24 9.00 -3.59
CA ASP A 323 16.18 7.88 -3.67
C ASP A 323 15.47 6.55 -3.35
N THR A 324 16.23 5.49 -3.10
CA THR A 324 15.67 4.17 -2.77
C THR A 324 15.02 4.10 -1.38
N ARG A 325 15.23 5.10 -0.53
CA ARG A 325 14.76 5.18 0.87
C ARG A 325 13.79 6.33 1.08
N HIS A 326 13.92 7.42 0.31
CA HIS A 326 13.14 8.65 0.47
C HIS A 326 12.17 8.84 -0.69
N ASN A 327 10.90 8.96 -0.36
CA ASN A 327 9.83 9.31 -1.28
C ASN A 327 9.17 10.60 -0.78
N PRO A 328 8.86 11.56 -1.65
CA PRO A 328 8.28 12.85 -1.22
C PRO A 328 6.90 12.71 -0.53
N GLU A 329 6.20 11.61 -0.76
CA GLU A 329 4.97 11.22 -0.09
C GLU A 329 5.15 9.84 0.55
N PHE A 330 5.03 9.74 1.86
CA PHE A 330 5.25 8.50 2.60
C PHE A 330 4.23 8.32 3.72
N THR A 331 4.06 7.06 4.14
CA THR A 331 3.22 6.73 5.29
C THR A 331 4.08 6.77 6.56
N MET A 332 3.62 7.50 7.56
CA MET A 332 4.22 7.60 8.87
C MET A 332 3.16 7.35 9.93
N CYS A 333 3.55 6.79 11.05
CA CYS A 333 2.74 6.77 12.26
C CYS A 333 3.40 7.66 13.29
N GLU A 334 2.63 8.57 13.87
CA GLU A 334 2.99 9.28 15.10
C GLU A 334 1.97 8.94 16.19
N PHE A 335 2.46 8.80 17.41
CA PHE A 335 1.61 8.57 18.56
C PHE A 335 2.14 9.34 19.79
N TYR A 336 1.22 9.75 20.64
CA TYR A 336 1.49 10.57 21.81
C TYR A 336 0.78 9.97 23.01
N TRP A 337 1.52 9.89 24.13
CA TRP A 337 1.06 9.27 25.36
C TRP A 337 1.34 10.19 26.54
N ALA A 338 0.30 10.77 27.13
CA ALA A 338 0.39 11.58 28.34
C ALA A 338 0.82 10.72 29.54
N TYR A 339 1.61 11.30 30.42
CA TYR A 339 2.14 10.67 31.62
C TYR A 339 3.12 9.50 31.40
N ALA A 340 3.56 9.30 30.18
CA ALA A 340 4.61 8.34 29.82
C ALA A 340 5.97 9.04 29.66
N THR A 341 7.03 8.27 29.77
CA THR A 341 8.39 8.69 29.51
C THR A 341 8.92 8.08 28.21
N PHE A 342 10.06 8.54 27.74
CA PHE A 342 10.73 7.93 26.59
C PHE A 342 11.06 6.44 26.80
N GLU A 343 11.27 6.01 28.04
CA GLU A 343 11.51 4.59 28.38
C GLU A 343 10.24 3.73 28.18
N ASP A 344 9.06 4.26 28.53
CA ASP A 344 7.78 3.59 28.26
C ASP A 344 7.57 3.41 26.77
N LEU A 345 7.97 4.42 25.96
CA LEU A 345 7.89 4.35 24.51
C LEU A 345 8.87 3.33 23.92
N MET A 346 10.09 3.19 24.46
CA MET A 346 11.00 2.11 24.06
C MET A 346 10.37 0.74 24.30
N ASN A 347 9.78 0.52 25.48
CA ASN A 347 9.14 -0.76 25.84
C ASN A 347 7.93 -1.05 24.92
N LEU A 348 7.08 -0.06 24.64
CA LEU A 348 5.96 -0.19 23.74
C LEU A 348 6.42 -0.52 22.32
N THR A 349 7.49 0.13 21.86
CA THR A 349 8.06 -0.08 20.52
C THR A 349 8.60 -1.50 20.36
N GLU A 350 9.31 -2.05 21.35
CA GLU A 350 9.75 -3.46 21.30
C GLU A 350 8.56 -4.42 21.15
N GLN A 351 7.49 -4.21 21.92
CA GLN A 351 6.29 -5.04 21.86
C GLN A 351 5.58 -4.91 20.50
N LEU A 352 5.47 -3.69 19.97
CA LEU A 352 4.87 -3.42 18.67
C LEU A 352 5.62 -4.17 17.55
N PHE A 353 6.94 -4.04 17.49
CA PHE A 353 7.73 -4.71 16.44
C PHE A 353 7.65 -6.23 16.53
N ALA A 354 7.67 -6.80 17.74
CA ALA A 354 7.48 -8.23 17.95
C ALA A 354 6.09 -8.69 17.47
N HIS A 355 5.03 -7.95 17.82
CA HIS A 355 3.67 -8.22 17.36
C HIS A 355 3.57 -8.23 15.84
N LEU A 356 4.13 -7.20 15.18
CA LEU A 356 4.13 -7.07 13.73
C LEU A 356 4.94 -8.18 13.04
N ALA A 357 6.10 -8.57 13.61
CA ALA A 357 6.93 -9.66 13.11
C ALA A 357 6.19 -11.01 13.18
N LEU A 358 5.58 -11.32 14.32
CA LEU A 358 4.76 -12.53 14.49
C LEU A 358 3.59 -12.55 13.50
N ALA A 359 2.87 -11.47 13.35
CA ALA A 359 1.75 -11.39 12.42
C ALA A 359 2.16 -11.54 10.94
N ALA A 360 3.27 -10.90 10.52
CA ALA A 360 3.71 -10.88 9.14
C ALA A 360 4.59 -12.06 8.72
N CYS A 361 5.34 -12.64 9.66
CA CYS A 361 6.37 -13.63 9.39
C CYS A 361 6.22 -14.92 10.20
N GLY A 362 5.39 -14.94 11.24
CA GLY A 362 5.22 -16.08 12.14
C GLY A 362 6.36 -16.28 13.15
N SER A 363 7.31 -15.33 13.21
CA SER A 363 8.47 -15.36 14.10
C SER A 363 8.91 -13.95 14.45
N THR A 364 9.49 -13.77 15.63
CA THR A 364 10.19 -12.53 16.02
C THR A 364 11.59 -12.43 15.40
N VAL A 365 12.18 -13.55 15.03
CA VAL A 365 13.43 -13.58 14.25
C VAL A 365 13.09 -13.60 12.77
N VAL A 366 13.47 -12.54 12.05
CA VAL A 366 13.09 -12.33 10.65
C VAL A 366 14.30 -12.27 9.73
N PRO A 367 14.27 -12.93 8.56
CA PRO A 367 15.36 -12.87 7.60
C PRO A 367 15.33 -11.54 6.85
N TYR A 368 16.49 -10.87 6.77
CA TYR A 368 16.64 -9.63 6.02
C TYR A 368 18.02 -9.58 5.34
N GLN A 369 18.05 -9.54 3.99
CA GLN A 369 19.26 -9.43 3.16
C GLN A 369 20.37 -10.45 3.53
N GLY A 370 19.98 -11.68 3.84
CA GLY A 370 20.92 -12.77 4.19
C GLY A 370 21.35 -12.79 5.66
N GLN A 371 20.80 -11.92 6.49
CA GLN A 371 21.00 -11.89 7.94
C GLN A 371 19.70 -12.19 8.68
N GLU A 372 19.79 -12.65 9.91
CA GLU A 372 18.66 -12.77 10.83
C GLU A 372 18.61 -11.56 11.75
N ILE A 373 17.43 -10.91 11.83
CA ILE A 373 17.16 -9.78 12.72
C ILE A 373 16.26 -10.27 13.83
N ASP A 374 16.72 -10.17 15.07
CA ASP A 374 15.99 -10.60 16.25
C ASP A 374 15.17 -9.41 16.83
N LEU A 375 13.85 -9.47 16.62
CA LEU A 375 12.89 -8.49 17.11
C LEU A 375 12.24 -8.93 18.44
N THR A 376 12.81 -9.91 19.14
CA THR A 376 12.30 -10.39 20.43
C THR A 376 12.48 -9.33 21.50
N PRO A 377 11.41 -8.95 22.24
CA PRO A 377 11.51 -7.97 23.32
C PRO A 377 12.51 -8.38 24.38
N GLY A 378 13.27 -7.41 24.88
CA GLY A 378 14.33 -7.62 25.88
C GLY A 378 15.67 -8.04 25.30
N HIS A 379 15.77 -8.36 23.99
CA HIS A 379 17.04 -8.66 23.32
C HIS A 379 17.68 -7.42 22.68
N TRP A 380 16.98 -6.32 22.64
CA TRP A 380 17.43 -5.08 21.99
C TRP A 380 18.45 -4.35 22.83
N LYS A 381 19.49 -3.85 22.21
CA LYS A 381 20.49 -3.06 22.90
C LYS A 381 20.01 -1.64 23.13
N ARG A 382 20.34 -1.11 24.31
CA ARG A 382 20.08 0.28 24.67
C ARG A 382 21.42 0.93 25.04
N LEU A 383 21.88 1.86 24.22
CA LEU A 383 23.16 2.56 24.37
C LEU A 383 22.91 4.07 24.41
N SER A 384 23.61 4.78 25.30
CA SER A 384 23.60 6.23 25.19
C SER A 384 24.29 6.67 23.91
N PHE A 385 23.98 7.87 23.44
CA PHE A 385 24.62 8.46 22.27
C PHE A 385 26.16 8.42 22.38
N TYR A 386 26.69 8.81 23.53
CA TYR A 386 28.15 8.84 23.75
C TYR A 386 28.76 7.42 23.91
N ASP A 387 28.05 6.49 24.56
CA ASP A 387 28.51 5.10 24.62
C ASP A 387 28.54 4.49 23.22
N SER A 388 27.60 4.82 22.36
CA SER A 388 27.58 4.34 20.97
C SER A 388 28.78 4.83 20.15
N LEU A 389 29.22 6.07 20.36
CA LEU A 389 30.44 6.61 19.74
C LEU A 389 31.68 5.83 20.20
N THR A 390 31.69 5.35 21.46
CA THR A 390 32.81 4.60 22.00
C THR A 390 32.75 3.13 21.59
N GLU A 391 31.63 2.43 21.88
CA GLU A 391 31.54 0.97 21.73
C GLU A 391 31.44 0.54 20.28
N ILE A 392 30.74 1.31 19.45
CA ILE A 392 30.45 0.97 18.05
C ILE A 392 31.31 1.82 17.10
N GLY A 393 31.42 3.11 17.38
CA GLY A 393 32.24 4.06 16.61
C GLY A 393 33.74 3.82 16.78
N GLY A 394 34.16 3.35 17.99
CA GLY A 394 35.58 3.16 18.32
C GLY A 394 36.30 4.45 18.71
N HIS A 395 35.57 5.48 19.08
CA HIS A 395 36.12 6.78 19.42
C HIS A 395 36.20 6.96 20.95
N SER A 396 37.35 7.38 21.47
CA SER A 396 37.49 7.66 22.91
C SER A 396 36.80 8.99 23.29
N PRO A 397 36.43 9.14 24.58
CA PRO A 397 35.90 10.43 25.06
C PRO A 397 36.85 11.61 24.81
N ASP A 398 38.17 11.43 24.91
CA ASP A 398 39.16 12.47 24.61
C ASP A 398 39.17 12.85 23.10
N PHE A 399 38.68 11.97 22.24
CA PHE A 399 38.57 12.27 20.81
C PHE A 399 37.28 13.04 20.52
N TYR A 400 36.11 12.47 20.85
CA TYR A 400 34.85 13.08 20.45
C TYR A 400 34.50 14.35 21.25
N ASN A 401 35.17 14.64 22.36
CA ASN A 401 35.03 15.91 23.07
C ASN A 401 36.01 16.98 22.58
N ASP A 402 36.92 16.65 21.66
CA ASP A 402 37.83 17.63 21.06
C ASP A 402 37.27 18.14 19.72
N TYR A 403 36.81 19.39 19.73
CA TYR A 403 36.25 20.05 18.55
C TYR A 403 37.12 19.94 17.29
N ASN A 404 38.42 20.21 17.45
CA ASN A 404 39.36 20.26 16.30
C ASN A 404 39.61 18.84 15.74
N LYS A 405 39.76 17.84 16.61
CA LYS A 405 39.96 16.48 16.19
C LYS A 405 38.74 15.94 15.43
N VAL A 406 37.53 16.10 15.98
CA VAL A 406 36.30 15.64 15.34
C VAL A 406 36.09 16.32 13.99
N ARG A 407 36.25 17.65 13.96
CA ARG A 407 36.07 18.43 12.73
C ARG A 407 37.07 18.02 11.64
N SER A 408 38.37 17.83 11.98
CA SER A 408 39.38 17.38 11.04
C SER A 408 39.05 16.00 10.50
N TYR A 409 38.66 15.09 11.36
CA TYR A 409 38.27 13.73 11.00
C TYR A 409 37.08 13.69 10.03
N ILE A 410 36.02 14.50 10.29
CA ILE A 410 34.85 14.58 9.41
C ILE A 410 35.25 15.09 8.01
N ARG A 411 36.12 16.11 7.95
CA ARG A 411 36.64 16.68 6.68
C ARG A 411 37.51 15.68 5.92
N GLU A 412 38.34 14.92 6.61
CA GLU A 412 39.18 13.88 6.01
C GLU A 412 38.33 12.75 5.38
N ARG A 413 37.12 12.50 5.91
CA ARG A 413 36.12 11.56 5.36
C ARG A 413 35.33 12.16 4.18
N GLY A 414 35.59 13.42 3.79
CA GLY A 414 34.93 14.09 2.66
C GLY A 414 33.61 14.77 3.00
N GLU A 415 33.26 14.81 4.27
CA GLU A 415 32.02 15.45 4.73
C GLU A 415 32.23 16.95 5.07
N LYS A 416 31.14 17.71 4.95
CA LYS A 416 31.17 19.14 5.28
C LYS A 416 31.15 19.35 6.80
N ALA A 417 32.15 20.07 7.30
CA ALA A 417 32.21 20.54 8.69
C ALA A 417 32.55 22.01 8.70
N ALA A 418 31.52 22.88 8.85
CA ALA A 418 31.69 24.33 8.86
C ALA A 418 32.33 24.81 10.16
N ASP A 419 33.03 25.94 10.11
CA ASP A 419 33.64 26.54 11.30
C ASP A 419 32.63 27.07 12.31
N SER A 420 31.40 27.29 11.89
CA SER A 420 30.30 27.78 12.71
C SER A 420 29.47 26.63 13.36
N GLU A 421 29.76 25.36 13.07
CA GLU A 421 29.06 24.25 13.69
C GLU A 421 29.58 24.00 15.11
N SER A 422 28.67 23.70 16.04
CA SER A 422 29.03 23.33 17.39
C SER A 422 29.64 21.93 17.46
N LEU A 423 30.29 21.63 18.59
CA LEU A 423 30.82 20.29 18.84
C LEU A 423 29.72 19.23 18.77
N GLN A 424 28.53 19.50 19.30
CA GLN A 424 27.43 18.55 19.33
C GLN A 424 26.91 18.22 17.92
N LYS A 425 26.87 19.20 17.00
CA LYS A 425 26.56 18.95 15.59
C LYS A 425 27.62 18.12 14.90
N LEU A 426 28.88 18.34 15.23
CA LEU A 426 29.98 17.52 14.70
C LEU A 426 29.93 16.09 15.27
N GLN A 427 29.55 15.92 16.54
CA GLN A 427 29.35 14.60 17.16
C GLN A 427 28.18 13.84 16.48
N ALA A 428 27.10 14.54 16.11
CA ALA A 428 26.01 13.92 15.32
C ALA A 428 26.53 13.41 13.98
N LYS A 429 27.30 14.20 13.24
CA LYS A 429 27.92 13.75 11.98
C LYS A 429 28.90 12.59 12.17
N LEU A 430 29.63 12.58 13.29
CA LEU A 430 30.49 11.46 13.63
C LEU A 430 29.70 10.18 13.86
N PHE A 431 28.54 10.29 14.51
CA PHE A 431 27.59 9.17 14.69
C PHE A 431 27.10 8.66 13.32
N ASP A 432 26.64 9.54 12.45
CA ASP A 432 26.15 9.16 11.10
C ASP A 432 27.23 8.42 10.30
N LEU A 433 28.48 8.87 10.40
CA LEU A 433 29.62 8.29 9.66
C LEU A 433 30.06 6.92 10.19
N ASP A 434 30.17 6.77 11.51
CA ASP A 434 30.91 5.63 12.09
C ASP A 434 30.06 4.70 12.96
N VAL A 435 28.83 5.06 13.31
CA VAL A 435 27.93 4.29 14.16
C VAL A 435 26.71 3.78 13.42
N GLU A 436 25.88 4.65 12.81
CA GLU A 436 24.60 4.33 12.24
C GLU A 436 24.62 3.09 11.36
N GLY A 437 25.50 3.07 10.37
CA GLY A 437 25.61 1.97 9.39
C GLY A 437 25.99 0.61 10.00
N LYS A 438 26.50 0.58 11.23
CA LYS A 438 26.90 -0.64 11.95
C LYS A 438 25.80 -1.20 12.86
N LEU A 439 24.70 -0.47 13.06
CA LEU A 439 23.57 -0.85 13.92
C LEU A 439 22.66 -1.86 13.22
N ILE A 440 23.12 -3.10 13.06
CA ILE A 440 22.40 -4.14 12.28
C ILE A 440 21.25 -4.73 13.08
N GLN A 441 21.49 -5.20 14.32
CA GLN A 441 20.46 -5.67 15.22
C GLN A 441 19.71 -4.46 15.82
N PRO A 442 18.51 -4.63 16.39
CA PRO A 442 17.78 -3.52 17.01
C PRO A 442 18.59 -2.84 18.12
N HIS A 443 18.78 -1.54 17.98
CA HIS A 443 19.45 -0.70 18.95
C HIS A 443 18.61 0.55 19.21
N PHE A 444 18.33 0.82 20.47
CA PHE A 444 17.94 2.15 20.89
C PHE A 444 19.18 2.95 21.22
N ILE A 445 19.36 4.07 20.55
CA ILE A 445 20.36 5.08 20.92
C ILE A 445 19.60 6.19 21.64
N TYR A 446 19.96 6.48 22.88
CA TYR A 446 19.23 7.42 23.71
C TYR A 446 20.15 8.48 24.33
N HIS A 447 19.57 9.51 24.96
CA HIS A 447 20.29 10.64 25.56
C HIS A 447 21.11 11.43 24.53
N TYR A 448 20.42 11.91 23.51
CA TYR A 448 21.02 12.78 22.50
C TYR A 448 21.40 14.14 23.08
N PRO A 449 22.45 14.79 22.54
CA PRO A 449 22.80 16.16 22.93
C PRO A 449 21.63 17.13 22.75
N THR A 450 21.46 18.06 23.68
CA THR A 450 20.33 19.00 23.70
C THR A 450 20.29 19.89 22.47
N GLU A 451 21.44 20.34 21.96
CA GLU A 451 21.49 21.24 20.81
C GLU A 451 20.92 20.64 19.53
N ILE A 452 20.95 19.30 19.37
CA ILE A 452 20.40 18.59 18.23
C ILE A 452 19.00 18.01 18.51
N SER A 453 18.41 18.36 19.64
CA SER A 453 17.10 17.84 20.09
C SER A 453 16.21 18.96 20.66
N PRO A 454 15.90 20.02 19.89
CA PRO A 454 15.32 21.27 20.43
C PRO A 454 13.91 21.13 20.97
N LEU A 455 13.17 20.09 20.61
CA LEU A 455 11.78 19.86 21.06
C LEU A 455 11.69 18.83 22.20
N SER A 456 12.82 18.22 22.56
CA SER A 456 12.86 17.17 23.56
C SER A 456 13.13 17.77 24.95
N ARG A 457 12.53 17.17 25.98
CA ARG A 457 12.81 17.53 27.38
C ARG A 457 14.29 17.29 27.70
N ARG A 458 14.95 18.26 28.34
CA ARG A 458 16.28 18.08 28.90
C ARG A 458 16.22 17.07 30.05
N ASN A 459 17.27 16.27 30.19
CA ASN A 459 17.38 15.39 31.34
C ASN A 459 17.56 16.20 32.65
N ASP A 460 16.80 15.87 33.69
CA ASP A 460 16.76 16.63 34.95
C ASP A 460 18.11 16.64 35.69
N GLN A 461 18.93 15.59 35.48
CA GLN A 461 20.23 15.47 36.17
C GLN A 461 21.40 15.95 35.31
N ARG A 462 21.22 15.87 33.96
CA ARG A 462 22.24 16.15 32.99
C ARG A 462 21.64 16.99 31.82
N PRO A 463 21.46 18.30 32.04
CA PRO A 463 20.76 19.17 31.08
C PRO A 463 21.46 19.36 29.73
N GLU A 464 22.69 18.88 29.59
CA GLU A 464 23.41 18.82 28.31
C GLU A 464 22.90 17.72 27.36
N ILE A 465 22.07 16.77 27.83
CA ILE A 465 21.42 15.70 27.07
C ILE A 465 19.92 15.78 27.25
N THR A 466 19.21 15.08 26.36
CA THR A 466 17.75 15.02 26.34
C THR A 466 17.23 13.60 26.60
N ASP A 467 16.01 13.49 27.12
CA ASP A 467 15.27 12.25 27.27
C ASP A 467 14.62 11.85 25.93
N ARG A 468 15.46 11.48 24.95
CA ARG A 468 15.15 11.13 23.58
C ARG A 468 15.82 9.83 23.19
N PHE A 469 15.18 9.05 22.34
CA PHE A 469 15.82 7.93 21.66
C PHE A 469 15.52 7.91 20.17
N GLU A 470 16.40 7.24 19.44
CA GLU A 470 16.15 6.75 18.08
C GLU A 470 16.35 5.25 18.03
N LEU A 471 15.51 4.56 17.25
CA LEU A 471 15.61 3.13 17.01
C LEU A 471 16.29 2.88 15.65
N PHE A 472 17.38 2.13 15.69
CA PHE A 472 18.07 1.68 14.48
C PHE A 472 17.95 0.17 14.30
N ILE A 473 17.63 -0.24 13.08
CA ILE A 473 17.65 -1.64 12.65
C ILE A 473 18.23 -1.68 11.24
N THR A 474 19.20 -2.55 10.98
CA THR A 474 19.86 -2.70 9.67
C THR A 474 20.51 -1.42 9.13
N GLY A 475 21.11 -0.61 10.04
CA GLY A 475 21.75 0.66 9.73
C GLY A 475 20.75 1.71 9.23
N ARG A 476 19.53 1.73 9.81
CA ARG A 476 18.47 2.68 9.43
C ARG A 476 17.71 3.11 10.66
N GLU A 477 17.46 4.39 10.80
CA GLU A 477 16.49 4.95 11.72
C GLU A 477 15.06 4.49 11.32
N LEU A 478 14.36 3.87 12.27
CA LEU A 478 12.98 3.43 12.07
C LEU A 478 11.99 4.17 12.97
N SER A 479 12.46 4.73 14.08
CA SER A 479 11.62 5.43 15.05
C SER A 479 12.46 6.46 15.80
N ASN A 480 11.83 7.57 16.14
CA ASN A 480 12.40 8.65 16.95
C ASN A 480 11.32 9.07 17.93
N ALA A 481 11.64 9.11 19.22
CA ALA A 481 10.70 9.54 20.23
C ALA A 481 11.42 10.17 21.44
N PHE A 482 10.69 10.98 22.18
CA PHE A 482 11.24 11.72 23.30
C PHE A 482 10.16 12.07 24.35
N SER A 483 10.61 12.34 25.57
CA SER A 483 9.79 13.07 26.53
C SER A 483 9.67 14.51 26.06
N GLU A 484 8.44 15.01 26.02
CA GLU A 484 8.16 16.34 25.48
C GLU A 484 8.74 17.47 26.35
N LEU A 485 9.22 18.50 25.70
CA LEU A 485 9.53 19.76 26.36
C LEU A 485 8.22 20.38 26.85
N ASN A 486 8.00 20.34 28.15
CA ASN A 486 6.81 20.83 28.83
C ASN A 486 7.07 22.05 29.72
N ASP A 487 8.27 22.58 29.69
CA ASP A 487 8.65 23.81 30.39
C ASP A 487 8.41 25.01 29.47
N PRO A 488 7.50 25.94 29.82
CA PRO A 488 7.20 27.10 28.99
C PRO A 488 8.31 28.15 28.97
N VAL A 489 9.32 28.01 29.82
CA VAL A 489 10.46 28.96 29.92
C VAL A 489 11.65 28.47 29.11
N ASP A 490 11.88 27.17 29.01
CA ASP A 490 12.95 26.56 28.21
C ASP A 490 12.56 26.54 26.71
#